data_d37c75043265d2863c56c635cf4b47ef
#
_entry.id   d37c75043265d2863c56c635cf4b47ef
#
_cell.length_a   1.000
_cell.length_b   1.000
_cell.length_c   1.000
_cell.angle_alpha   90.00
_cell.angle_beta   90.00
_cell.angle_gamma   90.00
#
_symmetry.space_group_name_H-M   'P 1'
#
loop_
_entity.id
_entity.type
_entity.pdbx_description
1 polymer ?
#
loop_
_entity_poly.entity_id
_entity_poly.type
_entity_poly.pdbx_seq_one_letter_code
_entity_poly.pdbx_strand_id
1 'polypeptide(L)'
;QEHTILFLILKESQAIFHKPSPKIIIAGSGMSEGGRIVEHERRFLTDPQNTILFVGYQAVGSLGRRIQEGVKKVQIGHEDLVVRARVSTISGYSSHKDGAHLLEFVERAAEKKTLEQVFVCMGEPRASLFLAQRIRDYAGVPATVPAKGEAVTLEM
;
A
#
# COMPACT_ATOMS: atom_id res chain seq x y z
N GLN A 1 -31.37 -0.42 10.56
CA GLN A 1 -30.60 0.76 10.11
C GLN A 1 -29.87 0.36 8.83
N GLU A 2 -30.26 0.91 7.70
CA GLU A 2 -29.61 0.65 6.42
C GLU A 2 -28.30 1.43 6.37
N HIS A 3 -27.18 0.71 6.29
CA HIS A 3 -25.88 1.27 6.00
C HIS A 3 -25.73 1.38 4.49
N THR A 4 -25.76 2.59 3.97
CA THR A 4 -25.64 2.83 2.53
C THR A 4 -24.16 2.94 2.17
N ILE A 5 -23.66 2.03 1.33
CA ILE A 5 -22.36 2.10 0.68
C ILE A 5 -22.56 2.79 -0.66
N LEU A 6 -21.89 3.92 -0.88
CA LEU A 6 -22.00 4.70 -2.11
C LEU A 6 -20.65 4.76 -2.83
N PHE A 7 -20.63 4.31 -4.09
CA PHE A 7 -19.50 4.50 -5.01
C PHE A 7 -19.79 5.75 -5.88
N LEU A 8 -19.04 6.83 -5.70
CA LEU A 8 -19.42 8.12 -6.30
C LEU A 8 -18.29 8.77 -7.09
N ILE A 9 -18.65 9.52 -8.15
CA ILE A 9 -17.78 10.48 -8.83
C ILE A 9 -17.45 11.67 -7.91
N LEU A 10 -16.43 12.47 -8.27
CA LEU A 10 -15.81 13.45 -7.37
C LEU A 10 -16.79 14.42 -6.71
N LYS A 11 -17.76 14.94 -7.47
CA LYS A 11 -18.78 15.88 -6.95
C LYS A 11 -19.71 15.25 -5.92
N GLU A 12 -20.05 13.98 -6.11
CA GLU A 12 -20.92 13.24 -5.21
C GLU A 12 -20.19 12.80 -3.94
N SER A 13 -18.86 12.60 -4.01
CA SER A 13 -18.02 12.31 -2.85
C SER A 13 -18.09 13.43 -1.81
N GLN A 14 -18.20 14.68 -2.22
CA GLN A 14 -18.37 15.81 -1.30
C GLN A 14 -19.75 15.84 -0.60
N ALA A 15 -20.77 15.32 -1.25
CA ALA A 15 -22.11 15.22 -0.64
C ALA A 15 -22.12 14.28 0.58
N ILE A 16 -21.16 13.36 0.69
CA ILE A 16 -20.98 12.47 1.86
C ILE A 16 -20.72 13.28 3.13
N PHE A 17 -20.09 14.45 3.04
CA PHE A 17 -19.78 15.29 4.20
C PHE A 17 -21.06 15.72 4.93
N HIS A 18 -22.15 15.91 4.21
CA HIS A 18 -23.45 16.34 4.73
C HIS A 18 -24.40 15.20 5.12
N LYS A 19 -24.02 13.94 4.85
CA LYS A 19 -24.81 12.79 5.28
C LYS A 19 -24.70 12.62 6.79
N PRO A 20 -25.81 12.21 7.47
CA PRO A 20 -25.79 12.00 8.90
C PRO A 20 -24.82 10.87 9.33
N SER A 21 -24.35 10.96 10.56
CA SER A 21 -23.61 9.87 11.22
C SER A 21 -24.58 8.91 11.93
N PRO A 22 -24.20 7.63 12.15
CA PRO A 22 -22.95 7.01 11.73
C PRO A 22 -22.92 6.67 10.24
N LYS A 23 -21.72 6.72 9.63
CA LYS A 23 -21.50 6.35 8.22
C LYS A 23 -20.15 5.69 8.03
N ILE A 24 -20.05 4.82 7.03
CA ILE A 24 -18.79 4.20 6.57
C ILE A 24 -18.48 4.75 5.19
N ILE A 25 -17.26 5.23 5.00
CA ILE A 25 -16.75 5.76 3.73
C ILE A 25 -15.67 4.82 3.21
N ILE A 26 -15.86 4.28 2.01
CA ILE A 26 -14.86 3.46 1.33
C ILE A 26 -14.37 4.26 0.13
N ALA A 27 -13.08 4.56 0.10
CA ALA A 27 -12.46 5.35 -0.95
C ALA A 27 -11.07 4.82 -1.32
N GLY A 28 -10.70 4.87 -2.61
CA GLY A 28 -9.31 4.77 -3.08
C GLY A 28 -8.66 6.16 -2.95
N SER A 29 -7.39 6.27 -2.93
CA SER A 29 -6.20 5.48 -3.09
C SER A 29 -5.76 4.86 -1.74
N GLY A 30 -5.35 3.58 -1.77
CA GLY A 30 -5.09 2.83 -0.54
C GLY A 30 -3.91 3.32 0.31
N MET A 31 -3.03 4.17 -0.23
CA MET A 31 -1.87 4.72 0.48
C MET A 31 -2.03 6.20 0.86
N SER A 32 -3.23 6.76 0.69
CA SER A 32 -3.55 8.16 1.01
C SER A 32 -2.69 9.19 0.26
N GLU A 33 -2.16 8.86 -0.92
CA GLU A 33 -1.31 9.76 -1.70
C GLU A 33 -2.06 10.52 -2.80
N GLY A 34 -3.36 10.35 -2.87
CA GLY A 34 -4.20 11.01 -3.87
C GLY A 34 -5.62 10.51 -3.83
N GLY A 35 -6.41 10.94 -4.82
CA GLY A 35 -7.79 10.50 -4.95
C GLY A 35 -8.71 11.04 -3.86
N ARG A 36 -9.89 10.43 -3.77
CA ARG A 36 -10.98 10.88 -2.90
C ARG A 36 -10.71 10.69 -1.41
N ILE A 37 -9.92 9.67 -1.05
CA ILE A 37 -9.60 9.39 0.35
C ILE A 37 -8.94 10.58 1.03
N VAL A 38 -8.05 11.28 0.33
CA VAL A 38 -7.31 12.43 0.88
C VAL A 38 -8.26 13.56 1.30
N GLU A 39 -9.34 13.81 0.55
CA GLU A 39 -10.36 14.81 0.93
C GLU A 39 -11.16 14.35 2.16
N HIS A 40 -11.46 13.06 2.27
CA HIS A 40 -12.11 12.51 3.46
C HIS A 40 -11.20 12.57 4.68
N GLU A 41 -9.93 12.23 4.52
CA GLU A 41 -8.92 12.33 5.58
C GLU A 41 -8.77 13.78 6.05
N ARG A 42 -8.65 14.73 5.13
CA ARG A 42 -8.58 16.14 5.46
C ARG A 42 -9.76 16.60 6.33
N ARG A 43 -10.95 16.09 6.03
CA ARG A 43 -12.18 16.46 6.75
C ARG A 43 -12.36 15.76 8.09
N PHE A 44 -11.94 14.48 8.18
CA PHE A 44 -12.34 13.62 9.29
C PHE A 44 -11.20 13.23 10.25
N LEU A 45 -9.93 13.40 9.87
CA LEU A 45 -8.79 13.02 10.73
C LEU A 45 -8.68 13.81 12.04
N THR A 46 -9.20 15.03 12.08
CA THR A 46 -9.09 15.90 13.25
C THR A 46 -10.12 15.60 14.35
N ASP A 47 -11.10 14.76 14.07
CA ASP A 47 -12.19 14.43 15.00
C ASP A 47 -11.90 13.06 15.67
N PRO A 48 -11.79 13.02 17.01
CA PRO A 48 -11.53 11.78 17.75
C PRO A 48 -12.68 10.77 17.73
N GLN A 49 -13.86 11.14 17.29
CA GLN A 49 -14.99 10.22 17.14
C GLN A 49 -14.87 9.37 15.87
N ASN A 50 -14.03 9.78 14.93
CA ASN A 50 -13.82 9.07 13.70
C ASN A 50 -12.75 7.95 13.83
N THR A 51 -12.83 7.00 12.92
CA THR A 51 -11.82 5.94 12.78
C THR A 51 -11.38 5.87 11.32
N ILE A 52 -10.08 5.88 11.07
CA ILE A 52 -9.50 5.48 9.79
C ILE A 52 -9.08 4.02 9.87
N LEU A 53 -9.48 3.24 8.86
CA LEU A 53 -9.16 1.83 8.75
C LEU A 53 -8.33 1.57 7.51
N PHE A 54 -7.08 1.19 7.69
CA PHE A 54 -6.21 0.73 6.61
C PHE A 54 -6.41 -0.77 6.37
N VAL A 55 -6.80 -1.13 5.16
CA VAL A 55 -7.07 -2.53 4.77
C VAL A 55 -5.98 -3.13 3.87
N GLY A 56 -4.92 -2.37 3.60
CA GLY A 56 -3.83 -2.78 2.72
C GLY A 56 -2.48 -2.24 3.19
N TYR A 57 -1.45 -2.69 2.47
CA TYR A 57 -0.09 -2.24 2.69
C TYR A 57 0.05 -0.72 2.50
N GLN A 58 0.84 -0.09 3.37
CA GLN A 58 1.20 1.31 3.31
C GLN A 58 2.70 1.43 3.02
N ALA A 59 3.06 2.00 1.88
CA ALA A 59 4.45 2.16 1.49
C ALA A 59 5.19 3.14 2.43
N VAL A 60 6.46 2.87 2.68
CA VAL A 60 7.32 3.77 3.46
C VAL A 60 7.32 5.16 2.84
N GLY A 61 7.08 6.18 3.67
CA GLY A 61 7.01 7.58 3.25
C GLY A 61 5.63 8.05 2.81
N SER A 62 4.68 7.15 2.52
CA SER A 62 3.31 7.55 2.17
C SER A 62 2.59 8.22 3.34
N LEU A 63 1.58 9.05 3.02
CA LEU A 63 0.73 9.67 4.04
C LEU A 63 0.04 8.61 4.89
N GLY A 64 -0.52 7.57 4.26
CA GLY A 64 -1.17 6.47 4.97
C GLY A 64 -0.23 5.75 5.94
N ARG A 65 1.05 5.53 5.55
CA ARG A 65 2.05 4.93 6.43
C ARG A 65 2.35 5.81 7.63
N ARG A 66 2.53 7.10 7.44
CA ARG A 66 2.77 8.06 8.53
C ARG A 66 1.61 8.09 9.53
N ILE A 67 0.37 8.07 9.04
CA ILE A 67 -0.83 8.00 9.89
C ILE A 67 -0.86 6.67 10.64
N GLN A 68 -0.59 5.55 9.96
CA GLN A 68 -0.56 4.21 10.54
C GLN A 68 0.49 4.07 11.66
N GLU A 69 1.63 4.71 11.51
CA GLU A 69 2.71 4.76 12.51
C GLU A 69 2.43 5.70 13.70
N GLY A 70 1.30 6.40 13.67
CA GLY A 70 0.85 7.24 14.78
C GLY A 70 1.45 8.64 14.80
N VAL A 71 1.88 9.17 13.67
CA VAL A 71 2.31 10.57 13.55
C VAL A 71 1.16 11.50 13.95
N LYS A 72 1.42 12.42 14.87
CA LYS A 72 0.40 13.31 15.45
C LYS A 72 -0.03 14.45 14.55
N LYS A 73 0.81 14.85 13.61
CA LYS A 73 0.53 15.91 12.64
C LYS A 73 0.92 15.44 11.24
N VAL A 74 0.05 15.69 10.29
CA VAL A 74 0.28 15.39 8.88
C VAL A 74 -0.07 16.61 8.05
N GLN A 75 0.62 16.80 6.94
CA GLN A 75 0.30 17.81 5.95
C GLN A 75 -0.50 17.17 4.82
N ILE A 76 -1.67 17.74 4.52
CA ILE A 76 -2.50 17.35 3.38
C ILE A 76 -2.72 18.58 2.52
N GLY A 77 -2.14 18.59 1.33
CA GLY A 77 -2.05 19.79 0.51
C GLY A 77 -1.24 20.88 1.21
N HIS A 78 -1.83 22.01 1.51
CA HIS A 78 -1.22 23.13 2.23
C HIS A 78 -1.66 23.24 3.70
N GLU A 79 -2.41 22.26 4.20
CA GLU A 79 -2.98 22.30 5.55
C GLU A 79 -2.23 21.34 6.49
N ASP A 80 -1.83 21.84 7.66
CA ASP A 80 -1.31 21.02 8.75
C ASP A 80 -2.47 20.54 9.63
N LEU A 81 -2.63 19.23 9.71
CA LEU A 81 -3.75 18.61 10.42
C LEU A 81 -3.24 17.78 11.60
N VAL A 82 -3.92 17.90 12.74
CA VAL A 82 -3.67 17.04 13.90
C VAL A 82 -4.48 15.75 13.75
N VAL A 83 -3.81 14.61 13.76
CA VAL A 83 -4.46 13.29 13.71
C VAL A 83 -5.03 12.98 15.10
N ARG A 84 -6.36 13.06 15.23
CA ARG A 84 -7.11 12.72 16.45
C ARG A 84 -7.99 11.49 16.26
N ALA A 85 -8.35 11.17 15.02
CA ALA A 85 -9.09 9.97 14.69
C ALA A 85 -8.36 8.72 15.18
N ARG A 86 -9.12 7.68 15.53
CA ARG A 86 -8.53 6.37 15.79
C ARG A 86 -7.95 5.81 14.51
N VAL A 87 -6.81 5.15 14.63
CA VAL A 87 -6.17 4.47 13.51
C VAL A 87 -6.21 2.98 13.76
N SER A 88 -6.74 2.23 12.82
CA SER A 88 -6.81 0.77 12.86
C SER A 88 -6.29 0.19 11.54
N THR A 89 -5.74 -1.02 11.62
CA THR A 89 -5.22 -1.74 10.45
C THR A 89 -5.75 -3.17 10.46
N ILE A 90 -6.19 -3.64 9.30
CA ILE A 90 -6.49 -5.04 9.06
C ILE A 90 -5.49 -5.56 8.03
N SER A 91 -4.74 -6.59 8.38
CA SER A 91 -3.90 -7.36 7.46
C SER A 91 -4.69 -8.54 6.89
N GLY A 92 -4.41 -8.90 5.63
CA GLY A 92 -5.01 -10.09 5.01
C GLY A 92 -5.95 -9.82 3.83
N TYR A 93 -6.31 -8.56 3.55
CA TYR A 93 -7.09 -8.20 2.36
C TYR A 93 -6.21 -7.82 1.16
N SER A 94 -4.89 -8.04 1.25
CA SER A 94 -3.99 -7.79 0.12
C SER A 94 -4.13 -8.88 -0.93
N SER A 95 -4.27 -8.49 -2.20
CA SER A 95 -4.16 -9.40 -3.34
C SER A 95 -2.70 -9.63 -3.78
N HIS A 96 -1.75 -8.91 -3.18
CA HIS A 96 -0.33 -9.12 -3.43
C HIS A 96 0.13 -10.45 -2.85
N LYS A 97 0.94 -11.15 -3.62
CA LYS A 97 1.60 -12.37 -3.17
C LYS A 97 2.65 -12.04 -2.13
N ASP A 98 2.74 -12.84 -1.09
CA ASP A 98 3.82 -12.75 -0.11
C ASP A 98 5.14 -13.32 -0.64
N GLY A 99 6.22 -13.16 0.13
CA GLY A 99 7.54 -13.62 -0.28
C GLY A 99 7.65 -15.13 -0.48
N ALA A 100 6.81 -15.93 0.18
CA ALA A 100 6.81 -17.38 0.00
C ALA A 100 6.21 -17.77 -1.36
N HIS A 101 5.07 -17.19 -1.71
CA HIS A 101 4.45 -17.41 -3.03
C HIS A 101 5.28 -16.84 -4.19
N LEU A 102 6.02 -15.73 -3.95
CA LEU A 102 6.94 -15.20 -4.97
C LEU A 102 8.12 -16.14 -5.19
N LEU A 103 8.67 -16.73 -4.12
CA LEU A 103 9.71 -17.74 -4.25
C LEU A 103 9.20 -18.97 -5.00
N GLU A 104 8.05 -19.53 -4.62
CA GLU A 104 7.41 -20.66 -5.29
C GLU A 104 7.20 -20.40 -6.80
N PHE A 105 6.80 -19.18 -7.16
CA PHE A 105 6.68 -18.79 -8.56
C PHE A 105 8.02 -18.89 -9.30
N VAL A 106 9.11 -18.43 -8.68
CA VAL A 106 10.46 -18.52 -9.29
C VAL A 106 10.94 -19.97 -9.36
N GLU A 107 10.74 -20.77 -8.32
CA GLU A 107 11.10 -22.19 -8.31
C GLU A 107 10.44 -22.95 -9.47
N ARG A 108 9.11 -22.75 -9.65
CA ARG A 108 8.40 -23.34 -10.80
C ARG A 108 8.92 -22.86 -12.17
N ALA A 109 9.30 -21.58 -12.27
CA ALA A 109 9.89 -21.06 -13.49
C ALA A 109 11.27 -21.68 -13.77
N ALA A 110 12.07 -21.92 -12.72
CA ALA A 110 13.39 -22.51 -12.79
C ALA A 110 13.38 -23.99 -13.21
N GLU A 111 12.28 -24.73 -12.95
CA GLU A 111 12.12 -26.13 -13.40
C GLU A 111 12.34 -26.31 -14.91
N LYS A 112 12.00 -25.30 -15.71
CA LYS A 112 12.19 -25.32 -17.17
C LYS A 112 13.65 -25.18 -17.62
N LYS A 113 14.57 -24.88 -16.69
CA LYS A 113 16.02 -24.68 -16.95
C LYS A 113 16.36 -23.61 -18.00
N THR A 114 15.42 -22.69 -18.27
CA THR A 114 15.58 -21.56 -19.21
C THR A 114 15.63 -20.23 -18.48
N LEU A 115 15.45 -20.23 -17.15
CA LEU A 115 15.50 -19.02 -16.33
C LEU A 115 16.96 -18.76 -15.93
N GLU A 116 17.58 -17.75 -16.53
CA GLU A 116 18.98 -17.42 -16.32
C GLU A 116 19.20 -16.45 -15.18
N GLN A 117 18.27 -15.49 -14.99
CA GLN A 117 18.41 -14.47 -13.95
C GLN A 117 17.05 -13.95 -13.50
N VAL A 118 16.99 -13.50 -12.24
CA VAL A 118 15.82 -12.85 -11.65
C VAL A 118 16.18 -11.45 -11.16
N PHE A 119 15.36 -10.47 -11.51
CA PHE A 119 15.44 -9.11 -10.98
C PHE A 119 14.32 -8.87 -10.00
N VAL A 120 14.65 -8.59 -8.73
CA VAL A 120 13.68 -8.28 -7.69
C VAL A 120 13.51 -6.77 -7.60
N CYS A 121 12.39 -6.27 -8.10
CA CYS A 121 12.11 -4.84 -8.22
C CYS A 121 10.87 -4.43 -7.40
N MET A 122 10.70 -3.12 -7.18
CA MET A 122 9.50 -2.50 -6.60
C MET A 122 9.19 -2.84 -5.14
N GLY A 123 10.09 -3.55 -4.45
CA GLY A 123 9.94 -3.86 -3.02
C GLY A 123 10.73 -2.91 -2.10
N GLU A 124 10.44 -2.98 -0.81
CA GLU A 124 11.30 -2.35 0.19
C GLU A 124 12.69 -3.00 0.17
N PRO A 125 13.79 -2.22 0.36
CA PRO A 125 15.15 -2.73 0.19
C PRO A 125 15.45 -4.02 0.97
N ARG A 126 15.04 -4.08 2.24
CA ARG A 126 15.26 -5.26 3.08
C ARG A 126 14.48 -6.48 2.58
N ALA A 127 13.22 -6.28 2.18
CA ALA A 127 12.38 -7.36 1.68
C ALA A 127 12.88 -7.86 0.32
N SER A 128 13.28 -6.95 -0.57
CA SER A 128 13.84 -7.30 -1.88
C SER A 128 15.15 -8.07 -1.76
N LEU A 129 16.07 -7.62 -0.91
CA LEU A 129 17.33 -8.33 -0.67
C LEU A 129 17.10 -9.70 -0.06
N PHE A 130 16.18 -9.82 0.90
CA PHE A 130 15.81 -11.09 1.50
C PHE A 130 15.22 -12.07 0.47
N LEU A 131 14.31 -11.59 -0.39
CA LEU A 131 13.74 -12.43 -1.46
C LEU A 131 14.80 -12.85 -2.46
N ALA A 132 15.66 -11.92 -2.91
CA ALA A 132 16.75 -12.25 -3.83
C ALA A 132 17.72 -13.29 -3.24
N GLN A 133 18.03 -13.21 -1.95
CA GLN A 133 18.83 -14.22 -1.26
C GLN A 133 18.13 -15.58 -1.27
N ARG A 134 16.85 -15.63 -0.91
CA ARG A 134 16.10 -16.89 -0.93
C ARG A 134 15.99 -17.51 -2.32
N ILE A 135 15.83 -16.70 -3.36
CA ILE A 135 15.83 -17.20 -4.75
C ILE A 135 17.16 -17.89 -5.07
N ARG A 136 18.28 -17.27 -4.72
CA ARG A 136 19.61 -17.90 -4.93
C ARG A 136 19.75 -19.21 -4.16
N ASP A 137 19.31 -19.23 -2.91
CA ASP A 137 19.52 -20.37 -2.01
C ASP A 137 18.61 -21.56 -2.36
N TYR A 138 17.38 -21.32 -2.77
CA TYR A 138 16.37 -22.38 -2.96
C TYR A 138 16.09 -22.70 -4.44
N ALA A 139 16.03 -21.70 -5.31
CA ALA A 139 15.81 -21.92 -6.73
C ALA A 139 17.12 -22.10 -7.52
N GLY A 140 18.29 -21.79 -6.93
CA GLY A 140 19.59 -21.93 -7.58
C GLY A 140 19.80 -20.98 -8.76
N VAL A 141 18.99 -19.93 -8.89
CA VAL A 141 19.03 -18.96 -10.00
C VAL A 141 19.67 -17.67 -9.51
N PRO A 142 20.57 -17.05 -10.29
CA PRO A 142 21.09 -15.73 -9.98
C PRO A 142 19.95 -14.74 -9.79
N ALA A 143 19.99 -13.98 -8.69
CA ALA A 143 18.97 -12.97 -8.38
C ALA A 143 19.62 -11.70 -7.86
N THR A 144 19.20 -10.55 -8.40
CA THR A 144 19.72 -9.23 -8.06
C THR A 144 18.59 -8.26 -7.72
N VAL A 145 18.93 -7.25 -6.94
CA VAL A 145 18.06 -6.12 -6.65
C VAL A 145 18.71 -4.90 -7.28
N PRO A 146 18.26 -4.48 -8.47
CA PRO A 146 18.87 -3.35 -9.16
C PRO A 146 18.63 -2.04 -8.40
N ALA A 147 19.62 -1.16 -8.42
CA ALA A 147 19.48 0.18 -7.87
C ALA A 147 18.56 1.04 -8.76
N LYS A 148 17.98 2.10 -8.17
CA LYS A 148 17.14 3.02 -8.92
C LYS A 148 17.95 3.69 -10.05
N GLY A 149 17.53 3.50 -11.30
CA GLY A 149 18.21 4.06 -12.47
C GLY A 149 19.37 3.20 -13.00
N GLU A 150 19.64 2.07 -12.40
CA GLU A 150 20.63 1.12 -12.92
C GLU A 150 20.12 0.49 -14.22
N ALA A 151 20.98 0.47 -15.23
CA ALA A 151 20.73 -0.19 -16.50
C ALA A 151 21.40 -1.57 -16.49
N VAL A 152 20.64 -2.58 -16.87
CA VAL A 152 21.15 -3.97 -17.00
C VAL A 152 21.06 -4.38 -18.45
N THR A 153 22.19 -4.84 -19.02
CA THR A 153 22.22 -5.44 -20.35
C THR A 153 21.84 -6.90 -20.26
N LEU A 154 20.86 -7.30 -21.06
CA LEU A 154 20.46 -8.70 -21.20
C LEU A 154 21.07 -9.23 -22.50
N GLU A 155 21.85 -10.31 -22.41
CA GLU A 155 22.31 -11.07 -23.55
C GLU A 155 21.19 -12.02 -23.98
N MET A 156 20.78 -11.97 -25.24
CA MET A 156 19.72 -12.84 -25.80
C MET A 156 20.37 -13.89 -26.71
#